data_1067487bc9caeda320dc353ca4c27d8a
#
_entry.id   1067487bc9caeda320dc353ca4c27d8a
#
_cell.length_a   1.000
_cell.length_b   1.000
_cell.length_c   1.000
_cell.angle_alpha   90.00
_cell.angle_beta   90.00
_cell.angle_gamma   90.00
#
_symmetry.space_group_name_H-M   'P 1'
#
loop_
_entity.id
_entity.type
_entity.pdbx_description
1 polymer ?
#
loop_
_entity_poly.entity_id
_entity_poly.type
_entity_poly.pdbx_seq_one_letter_code
_entity_poly.pdbx_strand_id
1 'polypeptide(L)'
;MQHWPFPPFFRDAAGDDTLAGAGAIVFTTADETRHGALERFDLQEQLTVLMPHEGAAAITLHFLAIKSIQLMPPIVLVSDEELTRRYLAAGGHAVNTTSRPFTVQFTDGELCGDARVTPRMKRTPLVLSLALVAAVSVGCATLDAKQREWIFQPSDRSWGGAQSTEGMQDVWIELPTQAAGKPEQLHGLWLPQPQADAPVLLYLHGARWNVAGSSGRIRRMHELGFSVLAIDYRGFGKSSAGLPSEASSAEDARAAWQWLAAQYPNRPRYIFGHSLGGAIAIELARQVQDEQGTMVEGTFTSIPDVVSTFRWGWLPVSPLITQRFESVRKVGEIGSPLLVVHGSEDRLIQPALGRKLYEAAQEPKQFVLVEGGSHHNTNAIGQGQY
;
A
#
# COMPACT_ATOMS: atom_id res chain seq x y z
N MET A 1 12.70 -5.28 -14.14
CA MET A 1 13.29 -6.55 -14.64
C MET A 1 13.92 -6.26 -15.97
N GLN A 2 15.24 -6.37 -16.08
CA GLN A 2 15.92 -6.28 -17.37
C GLN A 2 15.51 -7.50 -18.18
N HIS A 3 14.82 -7.29 -19.29
CA HIS A 3 14.53 -8.36 -20.23
C HIS A 3 15.85 -8.83 -20.82
N TRP A 4 16.14 -10.10 -20.66
CA TRP A 4 17.27 -10.77 -21.29
C TRP A 4 17.21 -10.55 -22.81
N PRO A 5 18.33 -10.22 -23.47
CA PRO A 5 18.36 -9.95 -24.90
C PRO A 5 18.44 -11.24 -25.69
N PHE A 6 17.58 -12.23 -25.38
CA PHE A 6 17.44 -13.39 -26.27
C PHE A 6 16.57 -13.01 -27.47
N PRO A 7 16.98 -13.39 -28.67
CA PRO A 7 16.13 -13.29 -29.83
C PRO A 7 14.78 -14.00 -29.58
N PRO A 8 13.66 -13.50 -30.11
CA PRO A 8 12.32 -14.05 -29.85
C PRO A 8 12.17 -15.55 -30.13
N PHE A 9 12.94 -16.11 -31.05
CA PHE A 9 12.90 -17.50 -31.40
C PHE A 9 13.50 -18.46 -30.34
N PHE A 10 14.32 -17.94 -29.42
CA PHE A 10 14.79 -18.74 -28.29
C PHE A 10 13.75 -18.84 -27.15
N ARG A 11 12.77 -17.95 -27.11
CA ARG A 11 11.68 -18.01 -26.13
C ARG A 11 10.75 -19.19 -26.37
N ASP A 12 10.51 -19.50 -27.63
CA ASP A 12 9.60 -20.60 -28.02
C ASP A 12 10.30 -21.95 -28.01
N ALA A 13 11.63 -21.96 -28.15
CA ALA A 13 12.46 -23.18 -28.05
C ALA A 13 12.82 -23.57 -26.60
N ALA A 14 12.59 -22.67 -25.62
CA ALA A 14 12.96 -22.93 -24.22
C ALA A 14 12.09 -23.99 -23.50
N GLY A 15 11.07 -24.52 -24.15
CA GLY A 15 10.33 -25.69 -23.72
C GLY A 15 10.61 -26.98 -24.53
N ASP A 16 11.51 -26.88 -25.49
CA ASP A 16 11.85 -28.00 -26.38
C ASP A 16 13.35 -28.31 -26.23
N ASP A 17 13.72 -29.58 -26.16
CA ASP A 17 15.09 -30.09 -25.98
C ASP A 17 16.07 -29.73 -27.13
N THR A 18 15.70 -28.81 -28.02
CA THR A 18 16.47 -28.42 -29.20
C THR A 18 17.79 -27.70 -28.91
N LEU A 19 17.97 -27.16 -27.72
CA LEU A 19 19.23 -26.57 -27.27
C LEU A 19 20.03 -27.51 -26.34
N ALA A 20 19.46 -28.64 -25.95
CA ALA A 20 20.18 -29.64 -25.16
C ALA A 20 21.37 -30.19 -25.93
N GLY A 21 22.56 -30.09 -25.34
CA GLY A 21 23.81 -30.50 -25.95
C GLY A 21 24.53 -29.41 -26.77
N ALA A 22 23.95 -28.26 -27.00
CA ALA A 22 24.64 -27.14 -27.67
C ALA A 22 25.83 -26.65 -26.82
N GLY A 23 27.00 -26.49 -27.40
CA GLY A 23 28.15 -25.88 -26.75
C GLY A 23 27.83 -24.43 -26.39
N ALA A 24 28.18 -23.99 -25.18
CA ALA A 24 27.93 -22.66 -24.71
C ALA A 24 29.13 -22.07 -23.92
N ILE A 25 29.34 -20.81 -24.07
CA ILE A 25 30.22 -19.99 -23.22
C ILE A 25 29.35 -19.03 -22.42
N VAL A 26 29.38 -19.18 -21.11
CA VAL A 26 28.59 -18.34 -20.22
C VAL A 26 29.52 -17.34 -19.53
N PHE A 27 29.24 -16.04 -19.71
CA PHE A 27 29.93 -14.95 -19.05
C PHE A 27 29.10 -14.53 -17.83
N THR A 28 29.67 -14.64 -16.65
CA THR A 28 28.97 -14.31 -15.40
C THR A 28 29.11 -12.85 -14.99
N THR A 29 28.24 -12.37 -14.11
CA THR A 29 28.32 -11.04 -13.54
C THR A 29 29.54 -10.86 -12.61
N ALA A 30 30.16 -11.94 -12.16
CA ALA A 30 31.42 -11.96 -11.42
C ALA A 30 32.66 -11.93 -12.32
N ASP A 31 32.49 -11.63 -13.64
CA ASP A 31 33.52 -11.66 -14.68
C ASP A 31 34.24 -13.02 -14.86
N GLU A 32 33.57 -14.09 -14.46
CA GLU A 32 34.04 -15.46 -14.73
C GLU A 32 33.44 -15.94 -16.05
N THR A 33 34.24 -16.77 -16.77
CA THR A 33 33.79 -17.42 -17.98
C THR A 33 33.64 -18.93 -17.71
N ARG A 34 32.48 -19.50 -18.07
CA ARG A 34 32.19 -20.92 -17.95
C ARG A 34 31.91 -21.52 -19.31
N HIS A 35 32.53 -22.65 -19.62
CA HIS A 35 32.38 -23.39 -20.87
C HIS A 35 31.68 -24.72 -20.62
N GLY A 36 30.82 -25.15 -21.54
CA GLY A 36 30.16 -26.45 -21.43
C GLY A 36 29.07 -26.66 -22.46
N ALA A 37 28.38 -27.77 -22.39
CA ALA A 37 27.17 -28.02 -23.15
C ALA A 37 25.95 -27.55 -22.35
N LEU A 38 25.03 -26.88 -23.02
CA LEU A 38 23.77 -26.47 -22.40
C LEU A 38 22.88 -27.70 -22.18
N GLU A 39 22.61 -28.04 -20.94
CA GLU A 39 21.79 -29.23 -20.62
C GLU A 39 20.32 -28.83 -20.42
N ARG A 40 20.08 -27.72 -19.72
CA ARG A 40 18.74 -27.26 -19.42
C ARG A 40 18.70 -25.75 -19.36
N PHE A 41 17.63 -25.17 -19.87
CA PHE A 41 17.32 -23.77 -19.78
C PHE A 41 15.89 -23.60 -19.23
N ASP A 42 15.76 -23.17 -18.01
CA ASP A 42 14.47 -23.08 -17.31
C ASP A 42 14.05 -21.64 -17.10
N LEU A 43 13.03 -21.22 -17.84
CA LEU A 43 12.48 -19.87 -17.74
C LEU A 43 11.62 -19.65 -16.50
N GLN A 44 11.02 -20.71 -15.97
CA GLN A 44 10.15 -20.59 -14.77
C GLN A 44 11.00 -20.46 -13.52
N GLU A 45 12.03 -21.28 -13.41
CA GLU A 45 12.97 -21.23 -12.28
C GLU A 45 14.09 -20.19 -12.47
N GLN A 46 14.15 -19.55 -13.64
CA GLN A 46 15.16 -18.53 -14.00
C GLN A 46 16.60 -19.04 -13.84
N LEU A 47 16.86 -20.24 -14.31
CA LEU A 47 18.18 -20.87 -14.24
C LEU A 47 18.55 -21.54 -15.55
N THR A 48 19.86 -21.73 -15.75
CA THR A 48 20.43 -22.58 -16.79
C THR A 48 21.36 -23.62 -16.18
N VAL A 49 21.38 -24.81 -16.76
CA VAL A 49 22.27 -25.90 -16.36
C VAL A 49 23.30 -26.09 -17.46
N LEU A 50 24.57 -25.98 -17.10
CA LEU A 50 25.71 -26.16 -18.01
C LEU A 50 26.51 -27.39 -17.59
N MET A 51 26.76 -28.27 -18.53
CA MET A 51 27.63 -29.48 -18.36
C MET A 51 29.03 -29.12 -18.89
N PRO A 52 30.05 -28.94 -18.04
CA PRO A 52 31.36 -28.51 -18.49
C PRO A 52 32.06 -29.54 -19.43
N HIS A 53 31.94 -30.83 -19.15
CA HIS A 53 32.43 -31.93 -19.99
C HIS A 53 31.74 -33.21 -19.50
N GLU A 54 31.84 -34.27 -20.33
CA GLU A 54 31.27 -35.58 -20.02
C GLU A 54 31.86 -36.12 -18.70
N GLY A 55 30.96 -36.47 -17.75
CA GLY A 55 31.32 -36.93 -16.40
C GLY A 55 31.63 -35.87 -15.37
N ALA A 56 31.56 -34.58 -15.72
CA ALA A 56 31.66 -33.45 -14.73
C ALA A 56 30.33 -33.22 -14.03
N ALA A 57 30.40 -32.61 -12.85
CA ALA A 57 29.18 -32.13 -12.18
C ALA A 57 28.55 -30.99 -12.96
N ALA A 58 27.23 -31.02 -13.13
CA ALA A 58 26.49 -29.95 -13.77
C ALA A 58 26.60 -28.63 -12.97
N ILE A 59 26.76 -27.52 -13.66
CA ILE A 59 26.82 -26.19 -13.09
C ILE A 59 25.45 -25.53 -13.29
N THR A 60 24.74 -25.24 -12.20
CA THR A 60 23.50 -24.50 -12.26
C THR A 60 23.80 -22.99 -12.03
N LEU A 61 23.35 -22.16 -12.95
CA LEU A 61 23.54 -20.71 -12.92
C LEU A 61 22.17 -20.02 -12.94
N HIS A 62 21.93 -19.18 -11.96
CA HIS A 62 20.77 -18.29 -11.95
C HIS A 62 20.93 -17.19 -13.01
N PHE A 63 19.86 -16.80 -13.69
CA PHE A 63 19.90 -15.77 -14.74
C PHE A 63 20.48 -14.44 -14.24
N LEU A 64 20.27 -14.11 -12.97
CA LEU A 64 20.86 -12.91 -12.35
C LEU A 64 22.40 -12.95 -12.27
N ALA A 65 22.99 -14.16 -12.28
CA ALA A 65 24.44 -14.35 -12.25
C ALA A 65 25.06 -14.42 -13.66
N ILE A 66 24.24 -14.29 -14.72
CA ILE A 66 24.69 -14.42 -16.09
C ILE A 66 24.67 -13.06 -16.78
N LYS A 67 25.80 -12.67 -17.37
CA LYS A 67 25.95 -11.44 -18.15
C LYS A 67 25.58 -11.65 -19.62
N SER A 68 26.02 -12.77 -20.19
CA SER A 68 25.69 -13.22 -21.54
C SER A 68 25.98 -14.71 -21.73
N ILE A 69 25.34 -15.32 -22.72
CA ILE A 69 25.64 -16.69 -23.18
C ILE A 69 25.96 -16.59 -24.66
N GLN A 70 27.10 -17.17 -25.07
CA GLN A 70 27.49 -17.32 -26.44
C GLN A 70 27.37 -18.82 -26.81
N LEU A 71 26.57 -19.15 -27.81
CA LEU A 71 26.41 -20.51 -28.30
C LEU A 71 27.50 -20.80 -29.30
N MET A 72 28.03 -22.05 -29.27
CA MET A 72 29.07 -22.51 -30.16
C MET A 72 28.47 -23.42 -31.22
N PRO A 73 28.96 -23.39 -32.48
CA PRO A 73 28.57 -24.34 -33.54
C PRO A 73 28.93 -25.80 -33.20
N PRO A 74 28.22 -26.81 -33.77
CA PRO A 74 27.10 -26.67 -34.69
C PRO A 74 25.78 -26.39 -33.97
N ILE A 75 25.09 -25.31 -34.37
CA ILE A 75 23.73 -25.00 -33.90
C ILE A 75 22.77 -25.48 -34.99
N VAL A 76 21.85 -26.37 -34.65
CA VAL A 76 20.77 -26.77 -35.56
C VAL A 76 19.66 -25.70 -35.45
N LEU A 77 19.65 -24.78 -36.40
CA LEU A 77 18.55 -23.82 -36.53
C LEU A 77 17.34 -24.55 -37.12
N VAL A 78 16.20 -24.39 -36.49
CA VAL A 78 14.93 -24.87 -37.04
C VAL A 78 14.60 -24.06 -38.29
N SER A 79 14.25 -24.69 -39.40
CA SER A 79 13.93 -23.98 -40.65
C SER A 79 12.69 -23.10 -40.48
N ASP A 80 12.61 -22.02 -41.29
CA ASP A 80 11.43 -21.13 -41.32
C ASP A 80 10.13 -21.90 -41.58
N GLU A 81 10.17 -22.97 -42.33
CA GLU A 81 9.02 -23.82 -42.61
C GLU A 81 8.55 -24.59 -41.39
N GLU A 82 9.48 -25.10 -40.61
CA GLU A 82 9.19 -25.82 -39.36
C GLU A 82 8.69 -24.88 -38.28
N LEU A 83 9.28 -23.70 -38.17
CA LEU A 83 8.80 -22.61 -37.29
C LEU A 83 7.37 -22.16 -37.68
N THR A 84 7.12 -21.99 -38.99
CA THR A 84 5.79 -21.65 -39.49
C THR A 84 4.78 -22.76 -39.20
N ARG A 85 5.17 -24.03 -39.37
CA ARG A 85 4.33 -25.21 -39.08
C ARG A 85 3.97 -25.27 -37.60
N ARG A 86 4.95 -25.09 -36.69
CA ARG A 86 4.75 -25.09 -35.26
C ARG A 86 3.87 -23.90 -34.81
N TYR A 87 4.08 -22.71 -35.40
CA TYR A 87 3.26 -21.52 -35.13
C TYR A 87 1.80 -21.74 -35.53
N LEU A 88 1.54 -22.30 -36.72
CA LEU A 88 0.19 -22.62 -37.20
C LEU A 88 -0.47 -23.71 -36.36
N ALA A 89 0.30 -24.73 -35.95
CA ALA A 89 -0.18 -25.79 -35.05
C ALA A 89 -0.57 -25.28 -33.66
N ALA A 90 0.08 -24.21 -33.19
CA ALA A 90 -0.26 -23.51 -31.94
C ALA A 90 -1.41 -22.49 -32.05
N GLY A 91 -2.14 -22.48 -33.18
CA GLY A 91 -3.29 -21.59 -33.39
C GLY A 91 -2.95 -20.20 -33.92
N GLY A 92 -1.73 -19.99 -34.41
CA GLY A 92 -1.32 -18.76 -35.09
C GLY A 92 -1.91 -18.64 -36.50
N HIS A 93 -2.16 -17.43 -36.98
CA HIS A 93 -2.64 -17.14 -38.33
C HIS A 93 -1.51 -16.65 -39.23
N ALA A 94 -1.45 -17.16 -40.48
CA ALA A 94 -0.49 -16.69 -41.48
C ALA A 94 -0.72 -15.20 -41.81
N VAL A 95 0.31 -14.39 -41.66
CA VAL A 95 0.30 -12.97 -41.93
C VAL A 95 1.40 -12.66 -42.96
N ASN A 96 1.14 -11.70 -43.86
CA ASN A 96 2.14 -11.25 -44.83
C ASN A 96 3.46 -10.88 -44.16
N THR A 97 4.52 -11.55 -44.57
CA THR A 97 5.87 -11.37 -43.97
C THR A 97 6.73 -10.52 -44.90
N THR A 98 7.39 -9.50 -44.32
CA THR A 98 8.49 -8.80 -44.98
C THR A 98 9.81 -9.30 -44.40
N SER A 99 10.74 -9.71 -45.26
CA SER A 99 12.08 -10.11 -44.81
C SER A 99 12.94 -8.89 -44.44
N ARG A 100 13.74 -9.01 -43.41
CA ARG A 100 14.79 -8.03 -43.04
C ARG A 100 16.12 -8.75 -42.88
N PRO A 101 17.21 -8.19 -43.36
CA PRO A 101 18.55 -8.78 -43.18
C PRO A 101 18.89 -8.81 -41.69
N PHE A 102 19.52 -9.88 -41.25
CA PHE A 102 20.07 -10.06 -39.92
C PHE A 102 21.46 -10.67 -40.00
N THR A 103 22.29 -10.40 -39.02
CA THR A 103 23.62 -10.97 -38.87
C THR A 103 23.74 -11.53 -37.46
N VAL A 104 24.19 -12.80 -37.38
CA VAL A 104 24.53 -13.43 -36.10
C VAL A 104 26.03 -13.75 -36.16
N GLN A 105 26.80 -13.22 -35.23
CA GLN A 105 28.23 -13.49 -35.11
C GLN A 105 28.46 -14.73 -34.25
N PHE A 106 29.22 -15.64 -34.77
CA PHE A 106 29.72 -16.82 -34.07
C PHE A 106 31.23 -16.71 -33.86
N THR A 107 31.81 -17.53 -33.02
CA THR A 107 33.26 -17.56 -32.75
C THR A 107 34.11 -17.91 -33.98
N ASP A 108 33.54 -18.56 -34.98
CA ASP A 108 34.19 -19.04 -36.19
C ASP A 108 33.64 -18.45 -37.50
N GLY A 109 32.75 -17.44 -37.42
CA GLY A 109 32.21 -16.78 -38.60
C GLY A 109 30.94 -15.99 -38.38
N GLU A 110 30.39 -15.47 -39.46
CA GLU A 110 29.09 -14.75 -39.50
C GLU A 110 28.07 -15.60 -40.27
N LEU A 111 26.86 -15.72 -39.71
CA LEU A 111 25.71 -16.18 -40.43
C LEU A 111 24.90 -14.97 -40.89
N CYS A 112 24.86 -14.72 -42.19
CA CYS A 112 24.02 -13.67 -42.78
C CYS A 112 22.79 -14.30 -43.43
N GLY A 113 21.64 -13.75 -43.19
CA GLY A 113 20.39 -14.21 -43.77
C GLY A 113 19.29 -13.16 -43.76
N ASP A 114 18.17 -13.45 -44.38
CA ASP A 114 16.98 -12.63 -44.34
C ASP A 114 16.00 -13.19 -43.31
N ALA A 115 15.82 -12.46 -42.24
CA ALA A 115 14.75 -12.75 -41.30
C ALA A 115 13.40 -12.28 -41.86
N ARG A 116 12.50 -13.23 -42.08
CA ARG A 116 11.10 -12.86 -42.37
C ARG A 116 10.46 -12.29 -41.15
N VAL A 117 10.27 -10.97 -41.15
CA VAL A 117 9.47 -10.31 -40.14
C VAL A 117 8.02 -10.43 -40.55
N THR A 118 7.23 -11.22 -39.85
CA THR A 118 5.78 -11.09 -39.95
C THR A 118 5.44 -9.65 -39.59
N PRO A 119 4.73 -8.89 -40.45
CA PRO A 119 4.27 -7.57 -40.05
C PRO A 119 3.29 -7.80 -38.90
N ARG A 120 3.80 -7.71 -37.67
CA ARG A 120 2.93 -7.53 -36.53
C ARG A 120 2.14 -6.28 -36.86
N MET A 121 0.83 -6.47 -37.12
CA MET A 121 -0.11 -5.36 -37.24
C MET A 121 0.28 -4.33 -36.17
N LYS A 122 0.05 -3.03 -36.43
CA LYS A 122 0.26 -1.89 -35.52
C LYS A 122 -0.36 -2.06 -34.11
N ARG A 123 -0.59 -3.28 -33.66
CA ARG A 123 -0.97 -3.72 -32.32
C ARG A 123 0.22 -3.81 -31.35
N THR A 124 1.47 -3.80 -31.87
CA THR A 124 2.66 -3.87 -31.02
C THR A 124 2.77 -2.67 -30.08
N PRO A 125 2.52 -1.40 -30.51
CA PRO A 125 2.47 -0.29 -29.57
C PRO A 125 1.28 -0.41 -28.61
N LEU A 126 0.15 -0.96 -29.05
CA LEU A 126 -1.03 -1.16 -28.19
C LEU A 126 -0.77 -2.24 -27.14
N VAL A 127 -0.18 -3.38 -27.51
CA VAL A 127 0.15 -4.46 -26.56
C VAL A 127 1.26 -4.05 -25.60
N LEU A 128 2.30 -3.35 -26.08
CA LEU A 128 3.34 -2.78 -25.21
C LEU A 128 2.78 -1.69 -24.30
N SER A 129 1.88 -0.84 -24.82
CA SER A 129 1.19 0.17 -24.02
C SER A 129 0.27 -0.48 -22.99
N LEU A 130 -0.49 -1.51 -23.36
CA LEU A 130 -1.34 -2.26 -22.42
C LEU A 130 -0.50 -3.00 -21.36
N ALA A 131 0.61 -3.63 -21.74
CA ALA A 131 1.53 -4.28 -20.81
C ALA A 131 2.21 -3.26 -19.88
N LEU A 132 2.60 -2.10 -20.38
CA LEU A 132 3.15 -1.00 -19.59
C LEU A 132 2.09 -0.46 -18.63
N VAL A 133 0.88 -0.20 -19.11
CA VAL A 133 -0.24 0.26 -18.29
C VAL A 133 -0.55 -0.78 -17.20
N ALA A 134 -0.61 -2.07 -17.54
CA ALA A 134 -0.81 -3.13 -16.55
C ALA A 134 0.33 -3.18 -15.51
N ALA A 135 1.59 -3.07 -15.93
CA ALA A 135 2.74 -3.06 -15.04
C ALA A 135 2.74 -1.83 -14.12
N VAL A 136 2.41 -0.66 -14.66
CA VAL A 136 2.26 0.58 -13.87
C VAL A 136 1.10 0.45 -12.91
N SER A 137 -0.05 -0.07 -13.35
CA SER A 137 -1.23 -0.24 -12.49
C SER A 137 -0.96 -1.21 -11.33
N VAL A 138 -0.31 -2.35 -11.60
CA VAL A 138 0.10 -3.31 -10.55
C VAL A 138 1.12 -2.67 -9.61
N GLY A 139 2.10 -1.93 -10.14
CA GLY A 139 3.08 -1.19 -9.35
C GLY A 139 2.43 -0.14 -8.45
N CYS A 140 1.50 0.65 -8.97
CA CYS A 140 0.73 1.64 -8.20
C CYS A 140 -0.13 0.98 -7.12
N ALA A 141 -0.85 -0.11 -7.45
CA ALA A 141 -1.67 -0.83 -6.47
C ALA A 141 -0.83 -1.45 -5.35
N THR A 142 0.33 -2.02 -5.68
CA THR A 142 1.26 -2.57 -4.68
C THR A 142 1.83 -1.47 -3.79
N LEU A 143 2.20 -0.31 -4.38
CA LEU A 143 2.70 0.84 -3.63
C LEU A 143 1.62 1.39 -2.69
N ASP A 144 0.37 1.52 -3.15
CA ASP A 144 -0.76 1.94 -2.33
C ASP A 144 -0.99 0.97 -1.16
N ALA A 145 -1.05 -0.34 -1.44
CA ALA A 145 -1.23 -1.33 -0.39
C ALA A 145 -0.11 -1.26 0.68
N LYS A 146 1.15 -1.09 0.26
CA LYS A 146 2.27 -0.95 1.19
C LYS A 146 2.21 0.34 2.00
N GLN A 147 1.81 1.45 1.40
CA GLN A 147 1.61 2.71 2.15
C GLN A 147 0.49 2.57 3.19
N ARG A 148 -0.61 1.93 2.84
CA ARG A 148 -1.70 1.65 3.77
C ARG A 148 -1.24 0.79 4.95
N GLU A 149 -0.49 -0.29 4.70
CA GLU A 149 0.12 -1.10 5.75
C GLU A 149 1.04 -0.27 6.67
N TRP A 150 1.87 0.61 6.12
CA TRP A 150 2.82 1.42 6.90
C TRP A 150 2.17 2.56 7.66
N ILE A 151 1.17 3.20 7.09
CA ILE A 151 0.48 4.34 7.71
C ILE A 151 -0.47 3.86 8.81
N PHE A 152 -1.30 2.88 8.53
CA PHE A 152 -2.30 2.41 9.48
C PHE A 152 -1.74 1.43 10.50
N GLN A 153 -0.88 0.50 10.09
CA GLN A 153 -0.31 -0.58 10.92
C GLN A 153 -1.39 -1.32 11.72
N PRO A 154 -2.45 -1.82 11.06
CA PRO A 154 -3.58 -2.43 11.75
C PRO A 154 -3.15 -3.65 12.54
N SER A 155 -3.71 -3.85 13.72
CA SER A 155 -3.38 -4.96 14.60
C SER A 155 -4.59 -5.39 15.42
N ASP A 156 -4.71 -6.68 15.66
CA ASP A 156 -5.60 -7.31 16.62
C ASP A 156 -5.02 -7.34 18.05
N ARG A 157 -3.72 -6.97 18.20
CA ARG A 157 -3.05 -6.92 19.50
C ARG A 157 -3.54 -5.73 20.29
N SER A 158 -3.99 -5.97 21.51
CA SER A 158 -4.32 -4.92 22.47
C SER A 158 -3.11 -4.63 23.36
N TRP A 159 -2.84 -3.35 23.61
CA TRP A 159 -1.98 -2.91 24.71
C TRP A 159 -2.83 -2.77 25.98
N GLY A 160 -2.41 -3.41 27.04
CA GLY A 160 -3.17 -3.48 28.29
C GLY A 160 -3.91 -4.81 28.42
N GLY A 161 -3.98 -5.34 29.64
CA GLY A 161 -4.72 -6.56 29.94
C GLY A 161 -6.22 -6.35 29.80
N ALA A 162 -7.01 -7.41 29.99
CA ALA A 162 -8.49 -7.39 29.96
C ALA A 162 -9.12 -6.31 30.88
N GLN A 163 -8.40 -5.88 31.92
CA GLN A 163 -8.83 -4.81 32.84
C GLN A 163 -8.84 -3.41 32.18
N SER A 164 -8.16 -3.19 31.06
CA SER A 164 -8.08 -1.87 30.44
C SER A 164 -9.45 -1.40 29.91
N THR A 165 -10.31 -2.30 29.51
CA THR A 165 -11.67 -2.04 28.99
C THR A 165 -12.78 -2.33 29.98
N GLU A 166 -12.48 -2.55 31.26
CA GLU A 166 -13.46 -2.80 32.31
C GLU A 166 -14.51 -1.67 32.35
N GLY A 167 -15.79 -2.03 32.42
CA GLY A 167 -16.92 -1.09 32.40
C GLY A 167 -17.30 -0.56 31.03
N MET A 168 -16.53 -0.86 29.97
CA MET A 168 -16.89 -0.56 28.58
C MET A 168 -17.70 -1.71 27.98
N GLN A 169 -18.66 -1.36 27.15
CA GLN A 169 -19.57 -2.31 26.48
C GLN A 169 -19.15 -2.48 25.02
N ASP A 170 -19.07 -3.73 24.55
CA ASP A 170 -18.87 -4.00 23.12
C ASP A 170 -20.12 -3.55 22.33
N VAL A 171 -19.90 -2.80 21.26
CA VAL A 171 -20.93 -2.33 20.33
C VAL A 171 -20.56 -2.79 18.92
N TRP A 172 -21.58 -3.17 18.15
CA TRP A 172 -21.42 -3.56 16.76
C TRP A 172 -22.27 -2.66 15.87
N ILE A 173 -21.64 -2.10 14.85
CA ILE A 173 -22.24 -1.18 13.89
C ILE A 173 -22.20 -1.83 12.53
N GLU A 174 -23.36 -2.13 11.98
CA GLU A 174 -23.48 -2.69 10.63
C GLU A 174 -23.19 -1.61 9.59
N LEU A 175 -22.36 -1.93 8.61
CA LEU A 175 -22.09 -1.08 7.47
C LEU A 175 -23.07 -1.39 6.33
N PRO A 176 -23.47 -0.40 5.51
CA PRO A 176 -24.27 -0.65 4.34
C PRO A 176 -23.60 -1.67 3.42
N THR A 177 -24.29 -2.77 3.13
CA THR A 177 -23.76 -3.86 2.30
C THR A 177 -23.50 -3.36 0.88
N GLN A 178 -22.24 -3.30 0.45
CA GLN A 178 -21.89 -3.11 -0.95
C GLN A 178 -21.96 -4.47 -1.64
N ALA A 179 -23.02 -4.72 -2.44
CA ALA A 179 -23.27 -5.90 -3.29
C ALA A 179 -22.98 -7.27 -2.65
N ALA A 180 -23.84 -8.25 -2.85
CA ALA A 180 -23.76 -9.72 -2.64
C ALA A 180 -22.66 -10.34 -1.74
N GLY A 181 -22.16 -9.59 -0.73
CA GLY A 181 -21.13 -10.02 0.23
C GLY A 181 -21.68 -10.26 1.63
N LYS A 182 -20.84 -10.75 2.54
CA LYS A 182 -21.18 -10.77 3.97
C LYS A 182 -21.33 -9.33 4.46
N PRO A 183 -22.33 -9.04 5.34
CA PRO A 183 -22.43 -7.73 5.95
C PRO A 183 -21.12 -7.40 6.70
N GLU A 184 -20.57 -6.22 6.41
CA GLU A 184 -19.40 -5.70 7.14
C GLU A 184 -19.91 -5.01 8.41
N GLN A 185 -19.11 -5.06 9.46
CA GLN A 185 -19.44 -4.46 10.75
C GLN A 185 -18.19 -3.84 11.40
N LEU A 186 -18.42 -2.77 12.15
CA LEU A 186 -17.42 -2.17 13.02
C LEU A 186 -17.66 -2.63 14.45
N HIS A 187 -16.58 -2.96 15.11
CA HIS A 187 -16.55 -3.13 16.56
C HIS A 187 -16.27 -1.77 17.20
N GLY A 188 -16.91 -1.50 18.31
CA GLY A 188 -16.65 -0.33 19.14
C GLY A 188 -16.76 -0.64 20.63
N LEU A 189 -16.25 0.28 21.42
CA LEU A 189 -16.38 0.30 22.87
C LEU A 189 -17.24 1.49 23.27
N TRP A 190 -18.30 1.23 24.01
CA TRP A 190 -19.20 2.23 24.56
C TRP A 190 -19.01 2.37 26.05
N LEU A 191 -18.72 3.58 26.52
CA LEU A 191 -18.62 3.92 27.94
C LEU A 191 -19.64 5.00 28.28
N PRO A 192 -20.84 4.60 28.77
CA PRO A 192 -21.93 5.54 29.07
C PRO A 192 -21.71 6.34 30.35
N GLN A 193 -22.17 7.57 30.38
CA GLN A 193 -22.39 8.32 31.61
C GLN A 193 -23.68 7.86 32.30
N PRO A 194 -23.75 7.96 33.65
CA PRO A 194 -25.00 7.71 34.38
C PRO A 194 -26.13 8.68 34.01
N GLN A 195 -25.79 9.90 33.62
CA GLN A 195 -26.75 10.94 33.23
C GLN A 195 -27.29 10.68 31.82
N ALA A 196 -28.61 10.59 31.71
CA ALA A 196 -29.26 10.24 30.45
C ALA A 196 -29.08 11.31 29.34
N ASP A 197 -28.89 12.57 29.73
CA ASP A 197 -28.71 13.73 28.84
C ASP A 197 -27.24 14.10 28.61
N ALA A 198 -26.29 13.38 29.21
CA ALA A 198 -24.87 13.65 29.04
C ALA A 198 -24.46 13.68 27.56
N PRO A 199 -23.60 14.58 27.12
CA PRO A 199 -23.16 14.65 25.73
C PRO A 199 -22.47 13.35 25.29
N VAL A 200 -22.58 13.03 24.01
CA VAL A 200 -21.91 11.86 23.43
C VAL A 200 -20.70 12.29 22.60
N LEU A 201 -19.67 11.47 22.64
CA LEU A 201 -18.42 11.73 21.93
C LEU A 201 -18.01 10.52 21.11
N LEU A 202 -17.78 10.73 19.82
CA LEU A 202 -17.14 9.74 18.96
C LEU A 202 -15.62 9.88 19.06
N TYR A 203 -14.95 8.86 19.59
CA TYR A 203 -13.51 8.79 19.69
C TYR A 203 -12.92 8.00 18.51
N LEU A 204 -12.00 8.62 17.78
CA LEU A 204 -11.29 8.09 16.62
C LEU A 204 -9.81 7.88 16.96
N HIS A 205 -9.38 6.62 17.02
CA HIS A 205 -8.02 6.26 17.41
C HIS A 205 -6.98 6.51 16.30
N GLY A 206 -5.71 6.57 16.68
CA GLY A 206 -4.58 6.73 15.77
C GLY A 206 -4.19 5.44 15.03
N ALA A 207 -3.07 5.51 14.33
CA ALA A 207 -2.44 4.33 13.74
C ALA A 207 -1.99 3.35 14.82
N ARG A 208 -1.82 2.08 14.43
CA ARG A 208 -1.40 0.96 15.29
C ARG A 208 -2.47 0.54 16.31
N TRP A 209 -2.30 -0.69 16.81
CA TRP A 209 -3.12 -1.29 17.85
C TRP A 209 -4.59 -1.42 17.44
N ASN A 210 -5.48 -1.31 18.41
CA ASN A 210 -6.93 -1.30 18.27
C ASN A 210 -7.55 -0.35 19.32
N VAL A 211 -8.85 -0.24 19.33
CA VAL A 211 -9.59 0.67 20.22
C VAL A 211 -9.29 0.43 21.70
N ALA A 212 -9.06 -0.82 22.12
CA ALA A 212 -8.74 -1.14 23.52
C ALA A 212 -7.42 -0.49 23.97
N GLY A 213 -6.45 -0.30 23.06
CA GLY A 213 -5.22 0.44 23.34
C GLY A 213 -5.42 1.92 23.66
N SER A 214 -6.59 2.46 23.37
CA SER A 214 -6.98 3.84 23.65
C SER A 214 -7.79 4.00 24.95
N SER A 215 -8.00 2.93 25.71
CA SER A 215 -8.86 2.91 26.92
C SER A 215 -8.56 4.05 27.91
N GLY A 216 -7.30 4.41 28.09
CA GLY A 216 -6.93 5.55 28.94
C GLY A 216 -7.49 6.90 28.46
N ARG A 217 -7.46 7.16 27.13
CA ARG A 217 -8.06 8.37 26.55
C ARG A 217 -9.58 8.33 26.61
N ILE A 218 -10.18 7.19 26.34
CA ILE A 218 -11.63 6.99 26.45
C ILE A 218 -12.12 7.31 27.87
N ARG A 219 -11.41 6.83 28.93
CA ARG A 219 -11.75 7.12 30.32
C ARG A 219 -11.64 8.58 30.65
N ARG A 220 -10.59 9.29 30.17
CA ARG A 220 -10.44 10.72 30.41
C ARG A 220 -11.54 11.55 29.78
N MET A 221 -11.96 11.21 28.55
CA MET A 221 -13.13 11.85 27.94
C MET A 221 -14.40 11.56 28.74
N HIS A 222 -14.53 10.36 29.28
CA HIS A 222 -15.63 10.03 30.16
C HIS A 222 -15.59 10.81 31.47
N GLU A 223 -14.41 10.99 32.09
CA GLU A 223 -14.21 11.81 33.29
C GLU A 223 -14.58 13.28 33.05
N LEU A 224 -14.47 13.79 31.82
CA LEU A 224 -14.93 15.11 31.40
C LEU A 224 -16.47 15.20 31.19
N GLY A 225 -17.20 14.11 31.44
CA GLY A 225 -18.66 14.11 31.37
C GLY A 225 -19.26 13.57 30.07
N PHE A 226 -18.45 13.09 29.13
CA PHE A 226 -18.94 12.50 27.90
C PHE A 226 -19.31 11.02 28.06
N SER A 227 -20.42 10.60 27.45
CA SER A 227 -20.57 9.19 27.08
C SER A 227 -19.76 8.96 25.81
N VAL A 228 -18.85 7.96 25.80
CA VAL A 228 -17.86 7.82 24.73
C VAL A 228 -18.12 6.56 23.90
N LEU A 229 -18.27 6.74 22.60
CA LEU A 229 -18.18 5.66 21.63
C LEU A 229 -16.80 5.73 20.96
N ALA A 230 -16.01 4.66 21.07
CA ALA A 230 -14.75 4.51 20.36
C ALA A 230 -14.87 3.32 19.42
N ILE A 231 -14.39 3.44 18.18
CA ILE A 231 -14.52 2.39 17.17
C ILE A 231 -13.17 1.86 16.71
N ASP A 232 -13.12 0.60 16.33
CA ASP A 232 -12.11 0.04 15.45
C ASP A 232 -12.54 0.24 13.99
N TYR A 233 -11.66 0.81 13.16
CA TYR A 233 -11.92 0.85 11.71
C TYR A 233 -11.82 -0.55 11.12
N ARG A 234 -12.40 -0.79 9.93
CA ARG A 234 -12.18 -2.04 9.19
C ARG A 234 -10.69 -2.36 9.10
N GLY A 235 -10.33 -3.61 9.39
CA GLY A 235 -8.94 -4.07 9.47
C GLY A 235 -8.30 -3.95 10.84
N PHE A 236 -8.94 -3.28 11.81
CA PHE A 236 -8.47 -3.17 13.19
C PHE A 236 -9.30 -4.02 14.15
N GLY A 237 -8.66 -4.51 15.20
CA GLY A 237 -9.32 -5.17 16.33
C GLY A 237 -10.28 -6.26 15.95
N LYS A 238 -11.55 -6.10 16.35
CA LYS A 238 -12.62 -7.05 16.07
C LYS A 238 -13.50 -6.63 14.88
N SER A 239 -13.26 -5.47 14.26
CA SER A 239 -13.99 -5.02 13.06
C SER A 239 -13.75 -5.93 11.87
N SER A 240 -14.61 -5.87 10.87
CA SER A 240 -14.47 -6.65 9.63
C SER A 240 -13.08 -6.52 9.04
N ALA A 241 -12.55 -7.66 8.55
CA ALA A 241 -11.20 -7.71 7.98
C ALA A 241 -11.09 -6.84 6.72
N GLY A 242 -9.92 -6.28 6.52
CA GLY A 242 -9.60 -5.45 5.36
C GLY A 242 -8.30 -4.70 5.57
N LEU A 243 -7.74 -4.13 4.50
CA LEU A 243 -6.64 -3.21 4.62
C LEU A 243 -7.21 -1.79 4.63
N PRO A 244 -7.13 -1.04 5.75
CA PRO A 244 -7.73 0.29 5.86
C PRO A 244 -7.11 1.29 4.87
N SER A 245 -7.86 2.32 4.52
CA SER A 245 -7.45 3.43 3.67
C SER A 245 -8.02 4.75 4.19
N GLU A 246 -7.54 5.88 3.66
CA GLU A 246 -8.14 7.20 3.95
C GLU A 246 -9.65 7.19 3.68
N ALA A 247 -10.08 6.62 2.53
CA ALA A 247 -11.50 6.55 2.17
C ALA A 247 -12.29 5.63 3.11
N SER A 248 -11.82 4.39 3.35
CA SER A 248 -12.56 3.44 4.20
C SER A 248 -12.66 3.91 5.65
N SER A 249 -11.61 4.53 6.20
CA SER A 249 -11.65 5.06 7.57
C SER A 249 -12.61 6.25 7.72
N ALA A 250 -12.76 7.08 6.68
CA ALA A 250 -13.77 8.14 6.66
C ALA A 250 -15.20 7.58 6.58
N GLU A 251 -15.43 6.53 5.78
CA GLU A 251 -16.71 5.82 5.72
C GLU A 251 -17.08 5.21 7.08
N ASP A 252 -16.10 4.56 7.73
CA ASP A 252 -16.29 3.92 9.03
C ASP A 252 -16.63 4.94 10.11
N ALA A 253 -15.91 6.07 10.15
CA ALA A 253 -16.21 7.17 11.07
C ALA A 253 -17.62 7.75 10.84
N ARG A 254 -18.01 7.91 9.57
CA ARG A 254 -19.37 8.38 9.23
C ARG A 254 -20.44 7.41 9.65
N ALA A 255 -20.24 6.11 9.46
CA ALA A 255 -21.19 5.08 9.91
C ALA A 255 -21.36 5.10 11.44
N ALA A 256 -20.26 5.23 12.18
CA ALA A 256 -20.29 5.36 13.63
C ALA A 256 -21.01 6.64 14.09
N TRP A 257 -20.79 7.76 13.38
CA TRP A 257 -21.51 9.00 13.65
C TRP A 257 -23.02 8.88 13.43
N GLN A 258 -23.42 8.25 12.33
CA GLN A 258 -24.83 7.98 12.03
C GLN A 258 -25.46 7.05 13.06
N TRP A 259 -24.72 6.04 13.51
CA TRP A 259 -25.16 5.14 14.57
C TRP A 259 -25.41 5.91 15.88
N LEU A 260 -24.46 6.81 16.30
CA LEU A 260 -24.64 7.68 17.46
C LEU A 260 -25.88 8.58 17.32
N ALA A 261 -26.07 9.17 16.14
CA ALA A 261 -27.22 10.03 15.87
C ALA A 261 -28.56 9.27 16.01
N ALA A 262 -28.59 8.02 15.54
CA ALA A 262 -29.78 7.16 15.62
C ALA A 262 -30.06 6.68 17.05
N GLN A 263 -29.00 6.30 17.80
CA GLN A 263 -29.16 5.81 19.18
C GLN A 263 -29.43 6.93 20.19
N TYR A 264 -28.88 8.13 19.95
CA TYR A 264 -28.93 9.26 20.89
C TYR A 264 -29.31 10.58 20.17
N PRO A 265 -30.51 10.66 19.56
CA PRO A 265 -30.88 11.75 18.64
C PRO A 265 -30.92 13.12 19.32
N ASN A 266 -31.20 13.18 20.62
CA ASN A 266 -31.41 14.43 21.37
C ASN A 266 -30.17 14.85 22.19
N ARG A 267 -29.05 14.11 22.09
CA ARG A 267 -27.85 14.42 22.88
C ARG A 267 -26.86 15.23 22.04
N PRO A 268 -26.24 16.26 22.61
CA PRO A 268 -25.14 16.97 21.95
C PRO A 268 -24.02 16.00 21.56
N ARG A 269 -23.53 16.09 20.33
CA ARG A 269 -22.53 15.17 19.77
C ARG A 269 -21.23 15.89 19.47
N TYR A 270 -20.11 15.25 19.85
CA TYR A 270 -18.76 15.76 19.70
C TYR A 270 -17.87 14.72 19.00
N ILE A 271 -16.81 15.21 18.37
CA ILE A 271 -15.80 14.35 17.70
C ILE A 271 -14.46 14.56 18.39
N PHE A 272 -13.76 13.48 18.72
CA PHE A 272 -12.38 13.50 19.19
C PHE A 272 -11.53 12.58 18.34
N GLY A 273 -10.40 13.11 17.82
CA GLY A 273 -9.43 12.32 17.05
C GLY A 273 -8.01 12.47 17.56
N HIS A 274 -7.33 11.34 17.78
CA HIS A 274 -5.91 11.30 18.15
C HIS A 274 -5.04 10.88 16.98
N SER A 275 -3.95 11.62 16.71
CA SER A 275 -2.96 11.28 15.68
C SER A 275 -3.62 11.13 14.30
N LEU A 276 -3.51 9.95 13.64
CA LEU A 276 -4.22 9.63 12.39
C LEU A 276 -5.74 9.82 12.54
N GLY A 277 -6.30 9.44 13.71
CA GLY A 277 -7.71 9.65 14.00
C GLY A 277 -8.12 11.12 14.02
N GLY A 278 -7.17 12.05 14.27
CA GLY A 278 -7.41 13.49 14.15
C GLY A 278 -7.66 13.92 12.69
N ALA A 279 -6.93 13.36 11.75
CA ALA A 279 -7.18 13.60 10.33
C ALA A 279 -8.53 13.02 9.87
N ILE A 280 -8.91 11.85 10.40
CA ILE A 280 -10.22 11.23 10.16
C ILE A 280 -11.34 12.07 10.80
N ALA A 281 -11.11 12.61 12.01
CA ALA A 281 -12.04 13.50 12.69
C ALA A 281 -12.33 14.79 11.89
N ILE A 282 -11.28 15.40 11.32
CA ILE A 282 -11.42 16.58 10.45
C ILE A 282 -12.22 16.24 9.18
N GLU A 283 -11.95 15.08 8.57
CA GLU A 283 -12.71 14.61 7.41
C GLU A 283 -14.18 14.37 7.74
N LEU A 284 -14.47 13.78 8.90
CA LEU A 284 -15.84 13.59 9.36
C LEU A 284 -16.53 14.94 9.65
N ALA A 285 -15.88 15.80 10.44
CA ALA A 285 -16.44 17.07 10.88
C ALA A 285 -16.84 18.00 9.73
N ARG A 286 -16.06 18.02 8.63
CA ARG A 286 -16.43 18.81 7.44
C ARG A 286 -17.63 18.23 6.65
N GLN A 287 -17.99 16.96 6.89
CA GLN A 287 -19.10 16.29 6.19
C GLN A 287 -20.42 16.28 6.97
N VAL A 288 -20.35 16.51 8.28
CA VAL A 288 -21.53 16.57 9.16
C VAL A 288 -21.82 17.99 9.56
N GLN A 289 -23.06 18.29 9.98
CA GLN A 289 -23.50 19.65 10.36
C GLN A 289 -24.16 19.66 11.73
N ASP A 290 -24.08 18.56 12.43
CA ASP A 290 -24.79 18.34 13.70
C ASP A 290 -23.83 18.04 14.87
N GLU A 291 -22.51 18.20 14.64
CA GLU A 291 -21.52 18.18 15.70
C GLU A 291 -21.47 19.52 16.44
N GLN A 292 -21.31 19.48 17.75
CA GLN A 292 -21.23 20.66 18.62
C GLN A 292 -19.79 21.12 18.87
N GLY A 293 -18.81 20.34 18.42
CA GLY A 293 -17.40 20.65 18.51
C GLY A 293 -16.51 19.47 18.13
N THR A 294 -15.34 19.81 17.61
CA THR A 294 -14.32 18.84 17.19
C THR A 294 -13.04 19.09 17.95
N MET A 295 -12.46 18.02 18.51
CA MET A 295 -11.20 18.05 19.24
C MET A 295 -10.19 17.15 18.54
N VAL A 296 -8.97 17.65 18.32
CA VAL A 296 -7.89 16.85 17.72
C VAL A 296 -6.63 16.97 18.57
N GLU A 297 -5.99 15.82 18.84
CA GLU A 297 -4.79 15.74 19.66
C GLU A 297 -3.64 15.11 18.88
N GLY A 298 -2.46 15.76 18.85
CA GLY A 298 -1.26 15.23 18.24
C GLY A 298 -1.41 14.86 16.76
N THR A 299 -2.21 15.62 16.02
CA THR A 299 -2.51 15.40 14.60
C THR A 299 -1.67 16.30 13.69
N PHE A 300 -1.86 16.19 12.38
CA PHE A 300 -0.98 16.74 11.36
C PHE A 300 -1.74 17.40 10.21
N THR A 301 -1.02 18.20 9.43
CA THR A 301 -1.51 18.90 8.23
C THR A 301 -1.76 17.95 7.06
N SER A 302 -0.81 17.01 6.83
CA SER A 302 -0.92 15.94 5.82
C SER A 302 0.15 14.86 6.07
N ILE A 303 -0.02 13.66 5.51
CA ILE A 303 1.04 12.62 5.54
C ILE A 303 2.30 13.09 4.80
N PRO A 304 2.23 13.74 3.61
CA PRO A 304 3.43 14.34 3.01
C PRO A 304 4.19 15.29 3.94
N ASP A 305 3.49 16.13 4.71
CA ASP A 305 4.14 17.04 5.64
C ASP A 305 4.81 16.28 6.80
N VAL A 306 4.18 15.24 7.33
CA VAL A 306 4.81 14.37 8.35
C VAL A 306 6.07 13.73 7.79
N VAL A 307 6.02 13.15 6.58
CA VAL A 307 7.19 12.54 5.93
C VAL A 307 8.32 13.56 5.73
N SER A 308 7.98 14.82 5.41
CA SER A 308 8.98 15.88 5.22
C SER A 308 9.75 16.23 6.51
N THR A 309 9.20 15.93 7.69
CA THR A 309 9.89 16.16 8.98
C THR A 309 10.91 15.08 9.34
N PHE A 310 10.91 13.95 8.63
CA PHE A 310 11.86 12.87 8.90
C PHE A 310 13.24 13.14 8.27
N ARG A 311 14.27 12.43 8.73
CA ARG A 311 15.66 12.57 8.26
C ARG A 311 15.83 12.59 6.73
N TRP A 312 15.00 11.85 6.01
CA TRP A 312 15.03 11.75 4.55
C TRP A 312 13.90 12.54 3.87
N GLY A 313 13.24 13.43 4.61
CA GLY A 313 12.09 14.23 4.13
C GLY A 313 12.40 15.20 2.98
N TRP A 314 13.67 15.44 2.70
CA TRP A 314 14.13 16.23 1.54
C TRP A 314 13.95 15.50 0.20
N LEU A 315 13.76 14.17 0.21
CA LEU A 315 13.47 13.42 -1.01
C LEU A 315 12.09 13.79 -1.57
N PRO A 316 11.96 13.99 -2.89
CA PRO A 316 10.70 14.39 -3.51
C PRO A 316 9.71 13.21 -3.64
N VAL A 317 9.35 12.58 -2.51
CA VAL A 317 8.44 11.42 -2.47
C VAL A 317 6.96 11.80 -2.38
N SER A 318 6.65 13.06 -2.10
CA SER A 318 5.27 13.55 -1.94
C SER A 318 4.31 13.18 -3.07
N PRO A 319 4.70 13.21 -4.37
CA PRO A 319 3.81 12.77 -5.46
C PRO A 319 3.47 11.27 -5.45
N LEU A 320 4.27 10.46 -4.76
CA LEU A 320 4.08 9.01 -4.67
C LEU A 320 3.17 8.61 -3.50
N ILE A 321 2.85 9.57 -2.59
CA ILE A 321 2.02 9.30 -1.42
C ILE A 321 0.55 9.30 -1.84
N THR A 322 -0.10 8.14 -1.71
CA THR A 322 -1.49 7.89 -2.11
C THR A 322 -2.48 8.20 -0.99
N GLN A 323 -2.12 7.86 0.24
CA GLN A 323 -2.92 8.10 1.45
C GLN A 323 -2.48 9.43 2.07
N ARG A 324 -3.01 10.53 1.57
CA ARG A 324 -2.45 11.86 1.83
C ARG A 324 -2.96 12.51 3.11
N PHE A 325 -4.22 12.27 3.50
CA PHE A 325 -4.86 12.89 4.67
C PHE A 325 -4.62 14.41 4.72
N GLU A 326 -5.03 15.13 3.70
CA GLU A 326 -4.77 16.58 3.56
C GLU A 326 -5.64 17.42 4.52
N SER A 327 -5.43 17.25 5.82
CA SER A 327 -6.21 17.87 6.89
C SER A 327 -6.19 19.39 6.81
N VAL A 328 -5.04 19.99 6.47
CA VAL A 328 -4.89 21.46 6.37
C VAL A 328 -5.80 22.09 5.32
N ARG A 329 -6.15 21.35 4.26
CA ARG A 329 -7.06 21.84 3.21
C ARG A 329 -8.52 21.70 3.60
N LYS A 330 -8.81 20.83 4.57
CA LYS A 330 -10.17 20.44 4.98
C LYS A 330 -10.61 21.16 6.26
N VAL A 331 -9.68 21.51 7.14
CA VAL A 331 -9.97 22.04 8.47
C VAL A 331 -10.76 23.36 8.46
N GLY A 332 -10.58 24.17 7.42
CA GLY A 332 -11.35 25.42 7.22
C GLY A 332 -12.81 25.20 6.82
N GLU A 333 -13.22 23.95 6.52
CA GLU A 333 -14.60 23.59 6.16
C GLU A 333 -15.41 23.07 7.37
N ILE A 334 -14.79 22.93 8.55
CA ILE A 334 -15.47 22.52 9.78
C ILE A 334 -16.42 23.62 10.24
N GLY A 335 -17.69 23.26 10.45
CA GLY A 335 -18.75 24.20 10.86
C GLY A 335 -18.86 24.43 12.37
N SER A 336 -18.16 23.65 13.19
CA SER A 336 -18.21 23.67 14.65
C SER A 336 -16.93 24.22 15.27
N PRO A 337 -16.93 24.58 16.57
CA PRO A 337 -15.73 24.95 17.31
C PRO A 337 -14.65 23.86 17.22
N LEU A 338 -13.39 24.27 16.98
CA LEU A 338 -12.26 23.36 16.89
C LEU A 338 -11.27 23.56 18.05
N LEU A 339 -10.94 22.50 18.77
CA LEU A 339 -9.85 22.45 19.73
C LEU A 339 -8.69 21.63 19.16
N VAL A 340 -7.52 22.25 19.00
CA VAL A 340 -6.28 21.57 18.61
C VAL A 340 -5.36 21.46 19.81
N VAL A 341 -5.04 20.26 20.24
CA VAL A 341 -4.13 19.97 21.36
C VAL A 341 -2.86 19.31 20.84
N HIS A 342 -1.70 19.77 21.33
CA HIS A 342 -0.43 19.19 20.94
C HIS A 342 0.57 19.18 22.11
N GLY A 343 1.35 18.10 22.21
CA GLY A 343 2.41 18.03 23.19
C GLY A 343 3.68 18.73 22.70
N SER A 344 4.33 19.53 23.57
CA SER A 344 5.53 20.29 23.19
C SER A 344 6.73 19.39 22.86
N GLU A 345 6.75 18.14 23.37
CA GLU A 345 7.80 17.14 23.12
C GLU A 345 7.36 16.03 22.15
N ASP A 346 6.34 16.24 21.35
CA ASP A 346 5.92 15.30 20.33
C ASP A 346 6.99 15.22 19.22
N ARG A 347 7.74 14.11 19.23
CA ARG A 347 8.82 13.82 18.25
C ARG A 347 8.33 13.03 17.05
N LEU A 348 7.12 12.47 17.10
CA LEU A 348 6.53 11.73 15.98
C LEU A 348 5.81 12.69 15.02
N ILE A 349 4.94 13.52 15.58
CA ILE A 349 4.24 14.57 14.85
C ILE A 349 4.67 15.92 15.47
N GLN A 350 5.49 16.68 14.74
CA GLN A 350 6.02 17.93 15.28
C GLN A 350 4.88 18.94 15.62
N PRO A 351 4.94 19.61 16.77
CA PRO A 351 3.90 20.59 17.20
C PRO A 351 3.63 21.68 16.17
N ALA A 352 4.62 22.00 15.34
CA ALA A 352 4.47 22.95 14.25
C ALA A 352 3.38 22.54 13.24
N LEU A 353 3.14 21.24 13.03
CA LEU A 353 2.08 20.75 12.15
C LEU A 353 0.69 20.99 12.76
N GLY A 354 0.54 20.76 14.09
CA GLY A 354 -0.68 21.11 14.80
C GLY A 354 -0.94 22.62 14.81
N ARG A 355 0.11 23.43 14.93
CA ARG A 355 0.00 24.90 14.86
C ARG A 355 -0.49 25.36 13.48
N LYS A 356 0.10 24.84 12.40
CA LYS A 356 -0.35 25.13 11.03
C LYS A 356 -1.80 24.73 10.79
N LEU A 357 -2.22 23.60 11.35
CA LEU A 357 -3.60 23.15 11.26
C LEU A 357 -4.56 24.11 11.94
N TYR A 358 -4.21 24.54 13.18
CA TYR A 358 -4.96 25.56 13.90
C TYR A 358 -5.05 26.87 13.12
N GLU A 359 -3.95 27.34 12.54
CA GLU A 359 -3.91 28.58 11.76
C GLU A 359 -4.84 28.52 10.54
N ALA A 360 -4.96 27.37 9.90
CA ALA A 360 -5.82 27.16 8.73
C ALA A 360 -7.31 26.98 9.07
N ALA A 361 -7.66 26.72 10.33
CA ALA A 361 -9.03 26.54 10.78
C ALA A 361 -9.78 27.86 10.88
N GLN A 362 -11.12 27.82 10.83
CA GLN A 362 -12.01 28.93 11.06
C GLN A 362 -12.28 29.13 12.56
N GLU A 363 -12.70 30.37 12.95
CA GLU A 363 -13.22 30.64 14.30
C GLU A 363 -14.64 30.02 14.46
N PRO A 364 -15.01 29.57 15.66
CA PRO A 364 -14.23 29.60 16.89
C PRO A 364 -13.23 28.44 16.99
N LYS A 365 -12.00 28.75 17.37
CA LYS A 365 -10.94 27.76 17.49
C LYS A 365 -10.01 28.04 18.68
N GLN A 366 -9.42 27.01 19.23
CA GLN A 366 -8.43 27.11 20.29
C GLN A 366 -7.24 26.18 20.03
N PHE A 367 -6.05 26.64 20.41
CA PHE A 367 -4.82 25.81 20.39
C PHE A 367 -4.27 25.69 21.82
N VAL A 368 -4.03 24.44 22.25
CA VAL A 368 -3.41 24.16 23.54
C VAL A 368 -2.10 23.40 23.29
N LEU A 369 -0.98 24.00 23.72
CA LEU A 369 0.31 23.33 23.76
C LEU A 369 0.54 22.81 25.18
N VAL A 370 0.58 21.48 25.31
CA VAL A 370 0.80 20.81 26.61
C VAL A 370 2.30 20.67 26.83
N GLU A 371 2.84 21.43 27.77
CA GLU A 371 4.27 21.39 28.10
C GLU A 371 4.70 20.00 28.63
N GLY A 372 5.81 19.48 28.11
CA GLY A 372 6.33 18.14 28.41
C GLY A 372 5.49 16.99 27.82
N GLY A 373 4.42 17.31 27.09
CA GLY A 373 3.58 16.31 26.43
C GLY A 373 4.28 15.69 25.22
N SER A 374 4.28 14.37 25.15
CA SER A 374 4.74 13.59 24.00
C SER A 374 3.55 13.04 23.18
N HIS A 375 3.81 12.44 22.02
CA HIS A 375 2.74 11.86 21.18
C HIS A 375 1.81 10.90 21.94
N HIS A 376 2.29 10.25 22.99
CA HIS A 376 1.55 9.20 23.71
C HIS A 376 0.92 9.66 25.03
N ASN A 377 1.47 10.68 25.70
CA ASN A 377 1.07 11.06 27.04
C ASN A 377 0.44 12.46 27.16
N THR A 378 0.34 13.22 26.07
CA THR A 378 -0.23 14.60 26.06
C THR A 378 -1.56 14.66 26.77
N ASN A 379 -2.48 13.74 26.46
CA ASN A 379 -3.78 13.67 27.11
C ASN A 379 -3.69 13.40 28.63
N ALA A 380 -2.66 12.65 29.09
CA ALA A 380 -2.47 12.35 30.50
C ALA A 380 -1.90 13.55 31.27
N ILE A 381 -0.97 14.28 30.66
CA ILE A 381 -0.32 15.46 31.28
C ILE A 381 -1.22 16.69 31.20
N GLY A 382 -1.94 16.86 30.10
CA GLY A 382 -2.78 18.00 29.84
C GLY A 382 -4.15 17.96 30.53
N GLN A 383 -4.43 16.93 31.33
CA GLN A 383 -5.69 16.81 32.08
C GLN A 383 -5.85 18.02 33.00
N GLY A 384 -6.81 18.87 32.73
CA GLY A 384 -7.04 20.14 33.45
C GLY A 384 -6.55 21.40 32.71
N GLN A 385 -5.90 21.26 31.56
CA GLN A 385 -5.56 22.37 30.67
C GLN A 385 -6.56 22.53 29.51
N TYR A 386 -7.35 21.51 29.22
CA TYR A 386 -8.40 21.52 28.17
C TYR A 386 -9.52 20.57 28.51
#